data_4687a965d187dc97637be2a66685d53b
#
_entry.id   4687a965d187dc97637be2a66685d53b
#
_cell.length_a   1.000
_cell.length_b   1.000
_cell.length_c   1.000
_cell.angle_alpha   90.00
_cell.angle_beta   90.00
_cell.angle_gamma   90.00
#
_symmetry.space_group_name_H-M   'P 1'
#
loop_
_entity.id
_entity.type
_entity.pdbx_description
1 polymer ?
#
loop_
_entity_poly.entity_id
_entity_poly.type
_entity_poly.pdbx_seq_one_letter_code
_entity_poly.pdbx_strand_id
1 'polypeptide(L)'
;MASLGQMFKRMATDAVSAGNPLQLVEGVIQSTSPITLKLKQNDKLIIPSDFILVAQHLMSHTRTATISASSVGETMTEAGDPEHTHNIQSITLNNAQIQFASALQTGDKVMVAVIQGGQSFFIIDKF
;
A
#
# COMPACT_ATOMS: atom_id res chain seq x y z
N MET A 1 12.71 43.65 -21.41
CA MET A 1 11.24 43.65 -21.29
C MET A 1 10.70 42.39 -21.92
N ALA A 2 9.87 41.65 -21.16
CA ALA A 2 9.28 40.42 -21.68
C ALA A 2 8.28 40.69 -22.79
N SER A 3 8.28 39.90 -23.85
CA SER A 3 7.29 39.98 -24.91
C SER A 3 5.91 39.55 -24.42
N LEU A 4 4.86 39.92 -25.17
CA LEU A 4 3.50 39.50 -24.84
C LEU A 4 3.37 37.99 -24.82
N GLY A 5 4.01 37.27 -25.76
CA GLY A 5 4.02 35.82 -25.78
C GLY A 5 4.68 35.20 -24.56
N GLN A 6 5.75 35.81 -24.06
CA GLN A 6 6.41 35.35 -22.82
C GLN A 6 5.54 35.59 -21.60
N MET A 7 4.81 36.70 -21.56
CA MET A 7 3.86 36.98 -20.50
C MET A 7 2.73 35.94 -20.46
N PHE A 8 2.17 35.59 -21.62
CA PHE A 8 1.13 34.56 -21.70
C PHE A 8 1.65 33.19 -21.25
N LYS A 9 2.86 32.80 -21.62
CA LYS A 9 3.48 31.57 -21.19
C LYS A 9 3.64 31.52 -19.66
N ARG A 10 4.10 32.63 -19.07
CA ARG A 10 4.27 32.74 -17.62
C ARG A 10 2.92 32.63 -16.93
N MET A 11 1.89 33.32 -17.41
CA MET A 11 0.56 33.23 -16.82
C MET A 11 0.00 31.82 -16.88
N ALA A 12 0.19 31.11 -18.00
CA ALA A 12 -0.26 29.73 -18.15
C ALA A 12 0.48 28.81 -17.19
N THR A 13 1.80 28.96 -17.06
CA THR A 13 2.60 28.18 -16.10
C THR A 13 2.18 28.44 -14.66
N ASP A 14 1.97 29.71 -14.32
CA ASP A 14 1.53 30.10 -12.98
C ASP A 14 0.14 29.53 -12.67
N ALA A 15 -0.77 29.55 -13.65
CA ALA A 15 -2.11 28.99 -13.50
C ALA A 15 -2.07 27.48 -13.25
N VAL A 16 -1.23 26.75 -13.97
CA VAL A 16 -1.05 25.31 -13.76
C VAL A 16 -0.48 25.04 -12.37
N SER A 17 0.53 25.81 -11.94
CA SER A 17 1.12 25.69 -10.63
C SER A 17 0.13 26.04 -9.52
N ALA A 18 -0.67 27.08 -9.72
CA ALA A 18 -1.69 27.49 -8.75
C ALA A 18 -2.83 26.48 -8.63
N GLY A 19 -3.06 25.64 -9.66
CA GLY A 19 -4.03 24.56 -9.62
C GLY A 19 -3.60 23.36 -8.78
N ASN A 20 -2.41 23.39 -8.17
CA ASN A 20 -1.86 22.33 -7.32
C ASN A 20 -1.89 20.97 -8.01
N PRO A 21 -1.14 20.80 -9.12
CA PRO A 21 -1.14 19.54 -9.85
C PRO A 21 -0.61 18.40 -8.98
N LEU A 22 -1.12 17.21 -9.25
CA LEU A 22 -0.65 15.99 -8.58
C LEU A 22 0.82 15.73 -8.91
N GLN A 23 1.60 15.46 -7.89
CA GLN A 23 3.00 15.08 -8.04
C GLN A 23 3.22 13.70 -7.43
N LEU A 24 4.03 12.90 -8.10
CA LEU A 24 4.50 11.61 -7.58
C LEU A 24 5.96 11.78 -7.16
N VAL A 25 6.25 11.47 -5.91
CA VAL A 25 7.60 11.60 -5.35
C VAL A 25 7.98 10.35 -4.60
N GLU A 26 9.28 10.12 -4.48
CA GLU A 26 9.81 9.04 -3.67
C GLU A 26 9.94 9.50 -2.22
N GLY A 27 9.59 8.61 -1.29
CA GLY A 27 9.75 8.87 0.13
C GLY A 27 10.30 7.65 0.86
N VAL A 28 10.64 7.86 2.12
CA VAL A 28 11.14 6.81 3.02
C VAL A 28 10.32 6.84 4.29
N ILE A 29 9.88 5.67 4.75
CA ILE A 29 9.17 5.54 6.01
C ILE A 29 10.15 5.79 7.15
N GLN A 30 9.88 6.81 7.96
CA GLN A 30 10.73 7.18 9.06
C GLN A 30 10.37 6.44 10.35
N SER A 31 9.07 6.25 10.59
CA SER A 31 8.53 5.46 11.68
C SER A 31 7.19 4.88 11.28
N THR A 32 6.73 3.85 11.99
CA THR A 32 5.47 3.17 11.67
C THR A 32 4.39 3.34 12.73
N SER A 33 4.74 3.79 13.94
CA SER A 33 3.79 3.93 15.04
C SER A 33 4.12 5.15 15.91
N PRO A 34 3.59 6.34 15.57
CA PRO A 34 2.77 6.69 14.41
C PRO A 34 3.58 6.71 13.11
N ILE A 35 2.89 6.57 11.99
CA ILE A 35 3.57 6.62 10.71
C ILE A 35 4.10 8.03 10.42
N THR A 36 5.36 8.12 10.04
CA THR A 36 5.98 9.36 9.59
C THR A 36 6.79 9.10 8.33
N LEU A 37 7.00 10.14 7.54
CA LEU A 37 7.52 10.02 6.19
C LEU A 37 8.54 11.12 5.93
N LYS A 38 9.62 10.76 5.24
CA LYS A 38 10.56 11.73 4.66
C LYS A 38 10.50 11.64 3.16
N LEU A 39 10.43 12.78 2.49
CA LEU A 39 10.51 12.84 1.04
C LEU A 39 11.96 12.90 0.60
N LYS A 40 12.27 12.23 -0.50
CA LYS A 40 13.63 12.26 -1.07
C LYS A 40 14.08 13.67 -1.43
N GLN A 41 13.13 14.51 -1.85
CA GLN A 41 13.41 15.89 -2.25
C GLN A 41 13.75 16.80 -1.06
N ASN A 42 13.29 16.45 0.13
CA ASN A 42 13.51 17.24 1.34
C ASN A 42 13.63 16.29 2.54
N ASP A 43 14.85 15.81 2.75
CA ASP A 43 15.15 14.85 3.81
C ASP A 43 15.18 15.46 5.21
N LYS A 44 15.09 16.78 5.30
CA LYS A 44 15.05 17.49 6.57
C LYS A 44 13.64 17.63 7.13
N LEU A 45 12.62 17.42 6.30
CA LEU A 45 11.23 17.55 6.70
C LEU A 45 10.65 16.17 6.98
N ILE A 46 10.20 15.99 8.22
CA ILE A 46 9.46 14.79 8.62
C ILE A 46 7.99 15.13 8.58
N ILE A 47 7.23 14.37 7.77
CA ILE A 47 5.81 14.59 7.60
C ILE A 47 5.09 13.76 8.67
N PRO A 48 4.29 14.41 9.54
CA PRO A 48 3.57 13.70 10.58
C PRO A 48 2.37 12.93 10.04
N SER A 49 1.89 11.99 10.83
CA SER A 49 0.81 11.07 10.43
C SER A 49 -0.49 11.76 10.05
N ASP A 50 -0.76 12.95 10.60
CA ASP A 50 -2.00 13.69 10.32
C ASP A 50 -2.14 14.08 8.85
N PHE A 51 -1.02 14.17 8.13
CA PHE A 51 -1.00 14.53 6.71
C PHE A 51 -0.77 13.33 5.80
N ILE A 52 -0.71 12.12 6.34
CA ILE A 52 -0.38 10.91 5.59
C ILE A 52 -1.62 10.04 5.44
N LEU A 53 -1.92 9.67 4.19
CA LEU A 53 -2.89 8.65 3.83
C LEU A 53 -2.13 7.44 3.32
N VAL A 54 -2.55 6.25 3.73
CA VAL A 54 -1.87 5.02 3.34
C VAL A 54 -2.84 4.13 2.57
N ALA A 55 -2.39 3.58 1.45
CA ALA A 55 -3.18 2.62 0.70
C ALA A 55 -3.50 1.40 1.57
N GLN A 56 -4.72 0.90 1.46
CA GLN A 56 -5.21 -0.16 2.34
C GLN A 56 -4.34 -1.42 2.28
N HIS A 57 -3.83 -1.76 1.10
CA HIS A 57 -3.01 -2.97 0.94
C HIS A 57 -1.67 -2.91 1.69
N LEU A 58 -1.23 -1.72 2.09
CA LEU A 58 0.00 -1.54 2.88
C LEU A 58 -0.25 -1.55 4.38
N MET A 59 -1.49 -1.43 4.79
CA MET A 59 -1.88 -1.48 6.21
C MET A 59 -2.34 -2.88 6.57
N SER A 60 -2.40 -3.16 7.87
CA SER A 60 -3.05 -4.39 8.32
C SER A 60 -4.52 -4.38 7.90
N HIS A 61 -4.97 -5.46 7.31
CA HIS A 61 -6.35 -5.59 6.84
C HIS A 61 -6.76 -7.05 6.77
N THR A 62 -8.07 -7.28 6.73
CA THR A 62 -8.65 -8.62 6.64
C THR A 62 -9.41 -8.74 5.34
N ARG A 63 -9.23 -9.85 4.65
CA ARG A 63 -9.97 -10.17 3.44
C ARG A 63 -10.62 -11.55 3.58
N THR A 64 -11.80 -11.68 3.01
CA THR A 64 -12.49 -12.95 2.93
C THR A 64 -12.10 -13.67 1.66
N ALA A 65 -11.80 -14.95 1.75
CA ALA A 65 -11.39 -15.75 0.62
C ALA A 65 -11.97 -17.16 0.73
N THR A 66 -12.11 -17.81 -0.42
CA THR A 66 -12.40 -19.24 -0.49
C THR A 66 -11.11 -19.94 -0.87
N ILE A 67 -10.67 -20.87 -0.03
CA ILE A 67 -9.44 -21.63 -0.25
C ILE A 67 -9.83 -23.06 -0.54
N SER A 68 -9.40 -23.57 -1.70
CA SER A 68 -9.67 -24.95 -2.09
C SER A 68 -8.39 -25.61 -2.57
N ALA A 69 -8.22 -26.87 -2.20
CA ALA A 69 -7.15 -27.73 -2.67
C ALA A 69 -7.73 -29.01 -3.23
N SER A 70 -7.38 -29.33 -4.46
CA SER A 70 -7.95 -30.48 -5.17
C SER A 70 -7.22 -31.79 -4.88
N SER A 71 -6.05 -31.72 -4.26
CA SER A 71 -5.26 -32.90 -3.95
C SER A 71 -4.39 -32.60 -2.73
N VAL A 72 -4.75 -33.15 -1.60
CA VAL A 72 -4.03 -32.89 -0.34
C VAL A 72 -2.93 -33.93 -0.12
N GLY A 73 -3.01 -35.07 -0.82
CA GLY A 73 -1.93 -36.06 -0.83
C GLY A 73 -1.69 -36.83 0.47
N GLU A 74 -2.44 -36.53 1.50
CA GLU A 74 -2.29 -37.20 2.78
C GLU A 74 -3.41 -38.22 3.00
N THR A 75 -3.01 -39.33 3.60
CA THR A 75 -3.95 -40.37 4.02
C THR A 75 -4.12 -40.29 5.53
N MET A 76 -5.37 -40.30 5.97
CA MET A 76 -5.69 -40.41 7.39
C MET A 76 -6.06 -41.85 7.69
N THR A 77 -5.47 -42.40 8.73
CA THR A 77 -5.78 -43.74 9.22
C THR A 77 -6.77 -43.60 10.37
N GLU A 78 -7.96 -44.21 10.21
CA GLU A 78 -8.93 -44.27 11.27
C GLU A 78 -8.70 -45.52 12.11
N ALA A 79 -8.73 -45.36 13.43
CA ALA A 79 -8.71 -46.49 14.35
C ALA A 79 -10.06 -47.20 14.26
N GLY A 80 -10.01 -48.47 13.95
CA GLY A 80 -11.18 -49.30 13.82
C GLY A 80 -10.78 -50.77 13.70
N ASP A 81 -11.73 -51.65 13.58
CA ASP A 81 -11.45 -53.08 13.41
C ASP A 81 -12.17 -53.58 12.16
N PRO A 82 -11.50 -53.71 10.98
CA PRO A 82 -10.06 -53.45 10.75
C PRO A 82 -9.76 -51.96 10.60
N GLU A 83 -8.51 -51.59 10.84
CA GLU A 83 -8.02 -50.27 10.52
C GLU A 83 -8.09 -50.01 9.01
N HIS A 84 -8.51 -48.83 8.64
CA HIS A 84 -8.59 -48.44 7.25
C HIS A 84 -8.12 -47.01 7.06
N THR A 85 -7.74 -46.66 5.83
CA THR A 85 -7.14 -45.39 5.46
C THR A 85 -8.07 -44.64 4.52
N HIS A 86 -8.28 -43.35 4.80
CA HIS A 86 -9.05 -42.48 3.93
C HIS A 86 -8.13 -41.48 3.26
N ASN A 87 -8.29 -41.30 1.97
CA ASN A 87 -7.60 -40.27 1.23
C ASN A 87 -8.40 -38.98 1.28
N ILE A 88 -7.73 -37.89 1.61
CA ILE A 88 -8.35 -36.58 1.53
C ILE A 88 -8.17 -36.09 0.09
N GLN A 89 -9.26 -36.07 -0.70
CA GLN A 89 -9.22 -35.71 -2.12
C GLN A 89 -9.33 -34.21 -2.32
N SER A 90 -10.03 -33.51 -1.45
CA SER A 90 -10.18 -32.06 -1.54
C SER A 90 -10.52 -31.46 -0.20
N ILE A 91 -10.04 -30.24 0.00
CA ILE A 91 -10.42 -29.41 1.15
C ILE A 91 -10.88 -28.08 0.59
N THR A 92 -12.02 -27.60 1.08
CA THR A 92 -12.53 -26.27 0.74
C THR A 92 -12.88 -25.53 2.02
N LEU A 93 -12.31 -24.33 2.16
CA LEU A 93 -12.62 -23.40 3.24
C LEU A 93 -13.40 -22.24 2.62
N ASN A 94 -14.69 -22.15 2.93
CA ASN A 94 -15.54 -21.09 2.46
C ASN A 94 -15.51 -19.92 3.43
N ASN A 95 -15.43 -18.70 2.89
CA ASN A 95 -15.45 -17.48 3.68
C ASN A 95 -14.35 -17.45 4.76
N ALA A 96 -13.20 -18.01 4.46
CA ALA A 96 -12.05 -17.94 5.34
C ALA A 96 -11.58 -16.49 5.44
N GLN A 97 -11.31 -16.04 6.66
CA GLN A 97 -10.76 -14.71 6.89
C GLN A 97 -9.25 -14.78 6.88
N ILE A 98 -8.63 -14.02 5.98
CA ILE A 98 -7.18 -13.92 5.91
C ILE A 98 -6.79 -12.55 6.43
N GLN A 99 -6.00 -12.54 7.49
CA GLN A 99 -5.52 -11.31 8.10
C GLN A 99 -4.12 -11.02 7.58
N PHE A 100 -3.97 -9.87 6.92
CA PHE A 100 -2.69 -9.41 6.40
C PHE A 100 -2.09 -8.41 7.39
N ALA A 101 -0.85 -8.64 7.78
CA ALA A 101 -0.13 -7.72 8.62
C ALA A 101 0.29 -6.48 7.81
N SER A 102 0.60 -5.39 8.52
CA SER A 102 1.11 -4.19 7.85
C SER A 102 2.38 -4.51 7.08
N ALA A 103 2.43 -4.06 5.82
CA ALA A 103 3.57 -4.27 4.94
C ALA A 103 4.67 -3.23 5.14
N LEU A 104 4.38 -2.11 5.82
CA LEU A 104 5.32 -1.01 5.96
C LEU A 104 6.24 -1.20 7.15
N GLN A 105 7.52 -0.94 6.93
CA GLN A 105 8.57 -0.96 7.94
C GLN A 105 9.40 0.31 7.83
N THR A 106 10.03 0.69 8.94
CA THR A 106 10.97 1.82 8.96
C THR A 106 12.10 1.56 7.96
N GLY A 107 12.36 2.56 7.12
CA GLY A 107 13.37 2.46 6.07
C GLY A 107 12.83 2.04 4.71
N ASP A 108 11.57 1.63 4.62
CA ASP A 108 10.97 1.26 3.35
C ASP A 108 10.89 2.46 2.40
N LYS A 109 11.21 2.23 1.14
CA LYS A 109 11.03 3.21 0.07
C LYS A 109 9.63 3.11 -0.46
N VAL A 110 8.96 4.25 -0.58
CA VAL A 110 7.56 4.31 -0.98
C VAL A 110 7.37 5.35 -2.07
N MET A 111 6.37 5.10 -2.91
CA MET A 111 5.89 6.09 -3.87
C MET A 111 4.77 6.88 -3.24
N VAL A 112 4.89 8.19 -3.26
CA VAL A 112 3.97 9.10 -2.57
C VAL A 112 3.35 10.06 -3.58
N ALA A 113 2.03 10.19 -3.53
CA ALA A 113 1.30 11.22 -4.27
C ALA A 113 1.14 12.43 -3.36
N VAL A 114 1.67 13.57 -3.79
CA VAL A 114 1.50 14.84 -3.09
C VAL A 114 0.21 15.49 -3.60
N ILE A 115 -0.73 15.67 -2.70
CA ILE A 115 -2.08 16.16 -3.02
C ILE A 115 -2.23 17.57 -2.50
N GLN A 116 -2.87 18.42 -3.28
CA GLN A 116 -3.21 19.80 -2.91
C GLN A 116 -1.99 20.62 -2.46
N GLY A 117 -0.88 20.48 -3.20
CA GLY A 117 0.31 21.30 -2.93
C GLY A 117 1.00 21.01 -1.61
N GLY A 118 0.84 19.81 -1.07
CA GLY A 118 1.48 19.40 0.17
C GLY A 118 0.55 19.37 1.38
N GLN A 119 -0.77 19.43 1.16
CA GLN A 119 -1.74 19.30 2.24
C GLN A 119 -1.97 17.86 2.63
N SER A 120 -1.74 16.92 1.72
CA SER A 120 -1.87 15.48 1.98
C SER A 120 -0.82 14.72 1.20
N PHE A 121 -0.38 13.61 1.78
CA PHE A 121 0.63 12.73 1.20
C PHE A 121 0.06 11.32 1.20
N PHE A 122 -0.22 10.79 0.02
CA PHE A 122 -0.81 9.47 -0.11
C PHE A 122 0.27 8.46 -0.49
N ILE A 123 0.54 7.51 0.38
CA ILE A 123 1.48 6.42 0.12
C ILE A 123 0.76 5.39 -0.74
N ILE A 124 1.20 5.25 -1.98
CA ILE A 124 0.56 4.39 -2.98
C ILE A 124 1.07 2.97 -2.86
N ASP A 125 2.39 2.81 -2.78
CA ASP A 125 3.02 1.50 -2.73
C ASP A 125 4.47 1.63 -2.26
N LYS A 126 5.07 0.50 -1.91
CA LYS A 126 6.49 0.41 -1.62
C LYS A 126 7.21 -0.31 -2.76
N PHE A 127 8.51 -0.07 -2.86
CA PHE A 127 9.30 -0.68 -3.92
C PHE A 127 10.72 -0.98 -3.49
#